data_717a4aa2c70b0998a0133559402459d1
#
_entry.id   717a4aa2c70b0998a0133559402459d1
#
_cell.length_a   1.000
_cell.length_b   1.000
_cell.length_c   1.000
_cell.angle_alpha   90.00
_cell.angle_beta   90.00
_cell.angle_gamma   90.00
#
_symmetry.space_group_name_H-M   'P 1'
#
loop_
_entity.id
_entity.type
_entity.pdbx_description
1 polymer ?
#
loop_
_entity_poly.entity_id
_entity_poly.type
_entity_poly.pdbx_seq_one_letter_code
_entity_poly.pdbx_strand_id
1 'polypeptide(L)'
;MKPIDPDQAILHFFRDEIGGVLINDGTGNILYEDAVTAFIQREKTNWKAACPKPVRGQKAEMWDLLRSETGKTYMVVSSTFDHDGELIQIHHLVDTSLYMDLYRDLTEYSKILRTEKDHDGLTGLYNRGKYNEMMRALFSKQETIAVYNMDVNNLKQVNDNEGHEAGDRLLKKAAESLKKIEARNIIPFRTGGDEFILIAIHVNRAEAEKILAGWQEGLAELNRREDGIYCEIACGFVYGEKGYILEDVLALADQLMYEDKVAKKQKARQSLQEAANRGQA
;
A
#
# COMPACT_ATOMS: atom_id res chain seq x y z
N MET A 1 -36.75 -50.62 -6.02
CA MET A 1 -36.17 -49.32 -6.25
C MET A 1 -35.97 -49.15 -7.74
N LYS A 2 -36.63 -48.19 -8.40
CA LYS A 2 -36.34 -47.91 -9.82
C LYS A 2 -34.88 -47.41 -9.89
N PRO A 3 -34.09 -47.87 -10.88
CA PRO A 3 -32.76 -47.31 -11.07
C PRO A 3 -32.91 -45.79 -11.29
N ILE A 4 -32.15 -45.04 -10.54
CA ILE A 4 -32.07 -43.60 -10.73
C ILE A 4 -31.41 -43.40 -12.09
N ASP A 5 -32.09 -42.70 -12.97
CA ASP A 5 -31.52 -42.28 -14.25
C ASP A 5 -30.28 -41.39 -13.92
N PRO A 6 -29.06 -41.79 -14.39
CA PRO A 6 -27.85 -41.08 -14.09
C PRO A 6 -27.95 -39.59 -14.50
N ASP A 7 -28.68 -39.31 -15.58
CA ASP A 7 -28.84 -37.94 -16.09
C ASP A 7 -29.71 -37.10 -15.14
N GLN A 8 -30.76 -37.71 -14.57
CA GLN A 8 -31.59 -37.07 -13.54
C GLN A 8 -30.85 -36.87 -12.19
N ALA A 9 -29.98 -37.82 -11.83
CA ALA A 9 -29.18 -37.72 -10.62
C ALA A 9 -28.14 -36.58 -10.73
N ILE A 10 -27.51 -36.44 -11.88
CA ILE A 10 -26.57 -35.35 -12.17
C ILE A 10 -27.30 -34.00 -12.15
N LEU A 11 -28.43 -33.90 -12.83
CA LEU A 11 -29.23 -32.67 -12.85
C LEU A 11 -29.78 -32.32 -11.46
N HIS A 12 -30.10 -33.31 -10.63
CA HIS A 12 -30.57 -33.06 -9.26
C HIS A 12 -29.45 -32.59 -8.34
N PHE A 13 -28.25 -33.10 -8.50
CA PHE A 13 -27.06 -32.68 -7.74
C PHE A 13 -26.72 -31.21 -8.03
N PHE A 14 -26.80 -30.76 -9.28
CA PHE A 14 -26.52 -29.37 -9.66
C PHE A 14 -27.66 -28.40 -9.36
N ARG A 15 -28.91 -28.89 -9.19
CA ARG A 15 -30.09 -28.05 -8.94
C ARG A 15 -30.17 -27.49 -7.53
N ASP A 16 -29.54 -28.13 -6.56
CA ASP A 16 -29.58 -27.73 -5.14
C ASP A 16 -28.46 -26.73 -4.78
N GLU A 17 -27.51 -26.50 -5.69
CA GLU A 17 -26.52 -25.43 -5.53
C GLU A 17 -27.04 -24.13 -6.13
N ILE A 18 -26.62 -23.00 -5.55
CA ILE A 18 -26.99 -21.63 -5.98
C ILE A 18 -26.28 -21.32 -7.31
N GLY A 19 -26.75 -21.92 -8.39
CA GLY A 19 -26.11 -21.80 -9.70
C GLY A 19 -27.00 -22.22 -10.85
N GLY A 20 -26.49 -22.07 -12.08
CA GLY A 20 -27.12 -22.42 -13.31
C GLY A 20 -26.33 -23.46 -14.09
N VAL A 21 -27.00 -24.27 -14.91
CA VAL A 21 -26.41 -25.26 -15.79
C VAL A 21 -26.80 -24.95 -17.23
N LEU A 22 -25.79 -24.94 -18.10
CA LEU A 22 -25.94 -24.88 -19.55
C LEU A 22 -25.20 -26.07 -20.17
N ILE A 23 -25.84 -26.73 -21.14
CA ILE A 23 -25.23 -27.78 -21.94
C ILE A 23 -25.33 -27.39 -23.41
N ASN A 24 -24.22 -27.48 -24.13
CA ASN A 24 -24.16 -27.23 -25.56
C ASN A 24 -23.39 -28.35 -26.29
N ASP A 25 -23.67 -28.48 -27.58
CA ASP A 25 -22.91 -29.32 -28.47
C ASP A 25 -21.56 -28.69 -28.87
N GLY A 26 -20.72 -29.45 -29.59
CA GLY A 26 -19.42 -29.00 -30.05
C GLY A 26 -19.45 -27.82 -31.04
N THR A 27 -20.62 -27.45 -31.54
CA THR A 27 -20.85 -26.33 -32.47
C THR A 27 -21.36 -25.08 -31.71
N GLY A 28 -21.74 -25.24 -30.41
CA GLY A 28 -22.26 -24.18 -29.55
C GLY A 28 -23.79 -24.08 -29.53
N ASN A 29 -24.52 -25.06 -30.10
CA ASN A 29 -25.98 -25.12 -29.95
C ASN A 29 -26.35 -25.55 -28.54
N ILE A 30 -27.33 -24.86 -27.93
CA ILE A 30 -27.82 -25.17 -26.59
C ILE A 30 -28.67 -26.44 -26.63
N LEU A 31 -28.24 -27.46 -25.92
CA LEU A 31 -28.96 -28.69 -25.71
C LEU A 31 -29.85 -28.65 -24.46
N TYR A 32 -29.37 -27.94 -23.42
CA TYR A 32 -30.09 -27.75 -22.18
C TYR A 32 -29.69 -26.40 -21.53
N GLU A 33 -30.68 -25.74 -20.93
CA GLU A 33 -30.49 -24.52 -20.17
C GLU A 33 -31.53 -24.51 -19.04
N ASP A 34 -31.08 -24.26 -17.81
CA ASP A 34 -31.99 -24.07 -16.69
C ASP A 34 -32.46 -22.60 -16.55
N ALA A 35 -33.44 -22.37 -15.66
CA ALA A 35 -34.03 -21.03 -15.46
C ALA A 35 -33.02 -20.03 -14.91
N VAL A 36 -32.02 -20.45 -14.13
CA VAL A 36 -30.98 -19.57 -13.57
C VAL A 36 -30.03 -19.14 -14.66
N THR A 37 -29.59 -20.02 -15.51
CA THR A 37 -28.73 -19.70 -16.66
C THR A 37 -29.45 -18.80 -17.65
N ALA A 38 -30.74 -19.10 -17.96
CA ALA A 38 -31.56 -18.24 -18.81
C ALA A 38 -31.74 -16.83 -18.24
N PHE A 39 -31.86 -16.69 -16.91
CA PHE A 39 -31.88 -15.40 -16.23
C PHE A 39 -30.54 -14.67 -16.36
N ILE A 40 -29.41 -15.34 -16.09
CA ILE A 40 -28.06 -14.78 -16.20
C ILE A 40 -27.79 -14.31 -17.64
N GLN A 41 -28.20 -15.07 -18.65
CA GLN A 41 -28.07 -14.67 -20.06
C GLN A 41 -28.84 -13.38 -20.39
N ARG A 42 -30.03 -13.18 -19.80
CA ARG A 42 -30.84 -11.95 -19.99
C ARG A 42 -30.21 -10.72 -19.35
N GLU A 43 -29.39 -10.89 -18.35
CA GLU A 43 -28.61 -9.80 -17.73
C GLU A 43 -27.42 -9.33 -18.60
N LYS A 44 -27.38 -9.71 -19.89
CA LYS A 44 -26.37 -9.32 -20.86
C LYS A 44 -24.94 -9.60 -20.43
N THR A 45 -24.73 -10.67 -19.70
CA THR A 45 -23.37 -11.15 -19.40
C THR A 45 -22.70 -11.63 -20.67
N ASN A 46 -21.43 -11.28 -20.86
CA ASN A 46 -20.67 -11.73 -22.05
C ASN A 46 -20.12 -13.16 -21.87
N TRP A 47 -20.93 -14.04 -21.28
CA TRP A 47 -20.54 -15.39 -20.89
C TRP A 47 -20.16 -16.27 -22.09
N LYS A 48 -20.79 -16.07 -23.28
CA LYS A 48 -20.43 -16.81 -24.50
C LYS A 48 -18.97 -16.57 -24.95
N ALA A 49 -18.41 -15.40 -24.64
CA ALA A 49 -17.01 -15.13 -24.92
C ALA A 49 -16.05 -15.78 -23.92
N ALA A 50 -16.55 -16.07 -22.71
CA ALA A 50 -15.78 -16.73 -21.65
C ALA A 50 -15.75 -18.25 -21.78
N CYS A 51 -16.68 -18.86 -22.52
CA CYS A 51 -16.71 -20.31 -22.72
C CYS A 51 -15.62 -20.72 -23.72
N PRO A 52 -14.69 -21.61 -23.33
CA PRO A 52 -13.67 -22.10 -24.24
C PRO A 52 -14.32 -22.94 -25.36
N LYS A 53 -13.72 -22.87 -26.57
CA LYS A 53 -14.14 -23.78 -27.64
C LYS A 53 -13.76 -25.20 -27.26
N PRO A 54 -14.67 -26.19 -27.49
CA PRO A 54 -14.40 -27.59 -27.15
C PRO A 54 -13.18 -28.10 -27.93
N VAL A 55 -12.27 -28.76 -27.22
CA VAL A 55 -11.10 -29.41 -27.81
C VAL A 55 -11.20 -30.91 -27.54
N ARG A 56 -11.17 -31.73 -28.59
CA ARG A 56 -11.27 -33.19 -28.50
C ARG A 56 -10.11 -33.75 -27.67
N GLY A 57 -10.42 -34.53 -26.64
CA GLY A 57 -9.43 -35.21 -25.79
C GLY A 57 -8.88 -34.40 -24.64
N GLN A 58 -9.29 -33.13 -24.44
CA GLN A 58 -8.97 -32.34 -23.25
C GLN A 58 -10.15 -32.35 -22.26
N LYS A 59 -9.92 -32.89 -21.05
CA LYS A 59 -10.71 -32.50 -19.88
C LYS A 59 -10.26 -31.12 -19.48
N ALA A 60 -10.78 -30.10 -20.16
CA ALA A 60 -10.47 -28.71 -19.80
C ALA A 60 -11.45 -28.27 -18.74
N GLU A 61 -11.01 -28.24 -17.49
CA GLU A 61 -11.64 -27.43 -16.46
C GLU A 61 -11.10 -26.02 -16.64
N MET A 62 -11.92 -25.12 -17.15
CA MET A 62 -11.59 -23.70 -17.16
C MET A 62 -12.49 -22.95 -16.20
N TRP A 63 -11.86 -22.05 -15.46
CA TRP A 63 -12.51 -21.17 -14.50
C TRP A 63 -12.50 -19.76 -15.07
N ASP A 64 -13.67 -19.16 -15.21
CA ASP A 64 -13.78 -17.78 -15.61
C ASP A 64 -14.74 -17.02 -14.69
N LEU A 65 -14.49 -15.72 -14.51
CA LEU A 65 -15.34 -14.85 -13.70
C LEU A 65 -16.12 -13.93 -14.63
N LEU A 66 -17.45 -14.09 -14.61
CA LEU A 66 -18.36 -13.22 -15.33
C LEU A 66 -18.95 -12.19 -14.41
N ARG A 67 -18.95 -10.93 -14.84
CA ARG A 67 -19.61 -9.85 -14.15
C ARG A 67 -20.85 -9.41 -14.93
N SER A 68 -22.04 -9.44 -14.29
CA SER A 68 -23.27 -8.93 -14.88
C SER A 68 -23.32 -7.41 -14.89
N GLU A 69 -24.19 -6.84 -15.72
CA GLU A 69 -24.47 -5.38 -15.70
C GLU A 69 -25.09 -4.92 -14.37
N THR A 70 -25.76 -5.83 -13.66
CA THR A 70 -26.31 -5.59 -12.31
C THR A 70 -25.26 -5.67 -11.20
N GLY A 71 -23.98 -5.93 -11.53
CA GLY A 71 -22.86 -6.01 -10.60
C GLY A 71 -22.64 -7.38 -9.95
N LYS A 72 -23.50 -8.38 -10.24
CA LYS A 72 -23.28 -9.74 -9.76
C LYS A 72 -22.08 -10.41 -10.43
N THR A 73 -21.40 -11.27 -9.68
CA THR A 73 -20.24 -12.04 -10.16
C THR A 73 -20.57 -13.52 -10.15
N TYR A 74 -20.36 -14.15 -11.28
CA TYR A 74 -20.57 -15.60 -11.46
C TYR A 74 -19.25 -16.27 -11.82
N MET A 75 -19.00 -17.41 -11.20
CA MET A 75 -17.93 -18.31 -11.59
C MET A 75 -18.48 -19.32 -12.57
N VAL A 76 -17.82 -19.51 -13.70
CA VAL A 76 -18.20 -20.52 -14.71
C VAL A 76 -17.17 -21.63 -14.68
N VAL A 77 -17.65 -22.86 -14.46
CA VAL A 77 -16.86 -24.08 -14.58
C VAL A 77 -17.33 -24.79 -15.82
N SER A 78 -16.42 -25.07 -16.76
CA SER A 78 -16.75 -25.72 -18.02
C SER A 78 -16.04 -27.05 -18.11
N SER A 79 -16.76 -28.09 -18.43
CA SER A 79 -16.26 -29.44 -18.68
C SER A 79 -16.62 -29.89 -20.08
N THR A 80 -15.69 -30.52 -20.78
CA THR A 80 -15.90 -31.05 -22.14
C THR A 80 -15.69 -32.55 -22.13
N PHE A 81 -16.60 -33.29 -22.71
CA PHE A 81 -16.48 -34.73 -22.87
C PHE A 81 -17.00 -35.19 -24.24
N ASP A 82 -16.59 -36.38 -24.64
CA ASP A 82 -17.05 -37.03 -25.88
C ASP A 82 -18.18 -37.98 -25.53
N HIS A 83 -19.31 -37.82 -26.19
CA HIS A 83 -20.47 -38.71 -26.09
C HIS A 83 -20.83 -39.20 -27.47
N ASP A 84 -20.60 -40.51 -27.74
CA ASP A 84 -20.86 -41.15 -29.03
C ASP A 84 -20.22 -40.45 -30.24
N GLY A 85 -19.05 -39.84 -30.06
CA GLY A 85 -18.32 -39.14 -31.11
C GLY A 85 -18.69 -37.65 -31.26
N GLU A 86 -19.65 -37.18 -30.50
CA GLU A 86 -20.02 -35.77 -30.40
C GLU A 86 -19.40 -35.12 -29.16
N LEU A 87 -18.88 -33.92 -29.31
CA LEU A 87 -18.36 -33.16 -28.17
C LEU A 87 -19.50 -32.46 -27.46
N ILE A 88 -19.61 -32.70 -26.15
CA ILE A 88 -20.60 -32.08 -25.27
C ILE A 88 -19.85 -31.19 -24.27
N GLN A 89 -20.33 -29.97 -24.06
CA GLN A 89 -19.84 -29.09 -23.03
C GLN A 89 -20.92 -28.84 -21.98
N ILE A 90 -20.54 -28.97 -20.73
CA ILE A 90 -21.36 -28.59 -19.57
C ILE A 90 -20.72 -27.37 -18.94
N HIS A 91 -21.49 -26.34 -18.78
CA HIS A 91 -21.11 -25.12 -18.05
C HIS A 91 -21.94 -25.03 -16.78
N HIS A 92 -21.26 -24.95 -15.66
CA HIS A 92 -21.87 -24.72 -14.36
C HIS A 92 -21.56 -23.29 -13.91
N LEU A 93 -22.59 -22.48 -13.67
CA LEU A 93 -22.50 -21.10 -13.25
C LEU A 93 -22.86 -20.99 -11.78
N VAL A 94 -21.95 -20.50 -10.97
CA VAL A 94 -22.14 -20.31 -9.52
C VAL A 94 -22.15 -18.82 -9.21
N ASP A 95 -23.18 -18.34 -8.51
CA ASP A 95 -23.23 -16.95 -8.01
C ASP A 95 -22.19 -16.82 -6.89
N THR A 96 -21.12 -16.08 -7.17
CA THR A 96 -20.04 -15.83 -6.23
C THR A 96 -20.06 -14.39 -5.69
N SER A 97 -21.15 -13.65 -5.92
CA SER A 97 -21.24 -12.23 -5.55
C SER A 97 -20.94 -12.00 -4.09
N LEU A 98 -21.56 -12.75 -3.20
CA LEU A 98 -21.34 -12.63 -1.75
C LEU A 98 -19.88 -12.93 -1.36
N TYR A 99 -19.28 -13.97 -1.97
CA TYR A 99 -17.88 -14.31 -1.72
C TYR A 99 -16.94 -13.21 -2.19
N MET A 100 -17.19 -12.63 -3.37
CA MET A 100 -16.36 -11.57 -3.93
C MET A 100 -16.50 -10.26 -3.13
N ASP A 101 -17.68 -9.96 -2.63
CA ASP A 101 -17.90 -8.81 -1.75
C ASP A 101 -17.17 -9.00 -0.42
N LEU A 102 -17.33 -10.15 0.22
CA LEU A 102 -16.61 -10.49 1.46
C LEU A 102 -15.08 -10.46 1.26
N TYR A 103 -14.58 -10.99 0.15
CA TYR A 103 -13.15 -10.95 -0.17
C TYR A 103 -12.64 -9.52 -0.35
N ARG A 104 -13.44 -8.65 -0.99
CA ARG A 104 -13.13 -7.23 -1.12
C ARG A 104 -13.06 -6.54 0.23
N ASP A 105 -14.06 -6.76 1.08
CA ASP A 105 -14.14 -6.19 2.42
C ASP A 105 -12.94 -6.66 3.27
N LEU A 106 -12.63 -7.95 3.27
CA LEU A 106 -11.46 -8.49 3.97
C LEU A 106 -10.13 -7.89 3.47
N THR A 107 -10.04 -7.66 2.16
CA THR A 107 -8.85 -7.05 1.56
C THR A 107 -8.71 -5.59 1.99
N GLU A 108 -9.82 -4.85 2.02
CA GLU A 108 -9.87 -3.47 2.47
C GLU A 108 -9.56 -3.35 3.98
N TYR A 109 -10.18 -4.19 4.81
CA TYR A 109 -9.86 -4.29 6.23
C TYR A 109 -8.38 -4.62 6.46
N SER A 110 -7.82 -5.54 5.70
CA SER A 110 -6.40 -5.89 5.79
C SER A 110 -5.48 -4.72 5.44
N LYS A 111 -5.87 -3.88 4.46
CA LYS A 111 -5.12 -2.65 4.12
C LYS A 111 -5.20 -1.63 5.25
N ILE A 112 -6.39 -1.40 5.82
CA ILE A 112 -6.60 -0.48 6.94
C ILE A 112 -5.75 -0.91 8.13
N LEU A 113 -5.83 -2.18 8.54
CA LEU A 113 -5.04 -2.72 9.65
C LEU A 113 -3.52 -2.61 9.42
N ARG A 114 -3.06 -2.81 8.18
CA ARG A 114 -1.64 -2.60 7.84
C ARG A 114 -1.25 -1.14 7.95
N THR A 115 -2.09 -0.23 7.46
CA THR A 115 -1.84 1.20 7.55
C THR A 115 -1.76 1.66 9.00
N GLU A 116 -2.70 1.27 9.86
CA GLU A 116 -2.68 1.59 11.29
C GLU A 116 -1.46 0.98 12.01
N LYS A 117 -1.07 -0.24 11.63
CA LYS A 117 0.10 -0.91 12.20
C LYS A 117 1.42 -0.26 11.78
N ASP A 118 1.54 0.16 10.53
CA ASP A 118 2.82 0.54 9.91
C ASP A 118 3.05 2.07 9.94
N HIS A 119 2.01 2.88 10.17
CA HIS A 119 2.09 4.35 10.12
C HIS A 119 1.90 5.00 11.49
N ASP A 120 2.45 6.21 11.64
CA ASP A 120 2.23 7.09 12.77
C ASP A 120 0.91 7.85 12.63
N GLY A 121 0.04 7.75 13.63
CA GLY A 121 -1.33 8.29 13.58
C GLY A 121 -1.40 9.82 13.48
N LEU A 122 -0.39 10.55 13.94
CA LEU A 122 -0.36 12.02 13.88
C LEU A 122 0.13 12.52 12.51
N THR A 123 1.21 11.93 12.02
CA THR A 123 1.94 12.42 10.85
C THR A 123 1.64 11.64 9.57
N GLY A 124 1.18 10.40 9.69
CA GLY A 124 0.94 9.49 8.57
C GLY A 124 2.21 8.98 7.88
N LEU A 125 3.41 9.27 8.41
CA LEU A 125 4.67 8.64 7.98
C LEU A 125 4.76 7.21 8.51
N TYR A 126 5.69 6.41 8.01
CA TYR A 126 5.96 5.12 8.64
C TYR A 126 6.40 5.30 10.09
N ASN A 127 5.92 4.40 10.96
CA ASN A 127 6.23 4.44 12.38
C ASN A 127 7.53 3.67 12.73
N ARG A 128 7.91 3.71 14.03
CA ARG A 128 9.08 3.00 14.57
C ARG A 128 9.01 1.48 14.34
N GLY A 129 7.81 0.89 14.37
CA GLY A 129 7.62 -0.54 14.12
C GLY A 129 8.03 -0.91 12.71
N LYS A 130 7.56 -0.14 11.72
CA LYS A 130 7.91 -0.31 10.32
C LYS A 130 9.37 -0.02 10.04
N TYR A 131 9.93 1.01 10.63
CA TYR A 131 11.36 1.30 10.58
C TYR A 131 12.19 0.08 11.02
N ASN A 132 11.90 -0.49 12.19
CA ASN A 132 12.63 -1.65 12.71
C ASN A 132 12.48 -2.90 11.82
N GLU A 133 11.31 -3.11 11.22
CA GLU A 133 11.06 -4.19 10.26
C GLU A 133 11.95 -4.02 9.03
N MET A 134 11.94 -2.83 8.41
CA MET A 134 12.70 -2.55 7.19
C MET A 134 14.22 -2.53 7.42
N MET A 135 14.68 -2.10 8.59
CA MET A 135 16.09 -2.16 8.98
C MET A 135 16.63 -3.59 8.89
N ARG A 136 15.88 -4.56 9.44
CA ARG A 136 16.29 -5.97 9.46
C ARG A 136 16.13 -6.66 8.10
N ALA A 137 15.05 -6.35 7.39
CA ALA A 137 14.67 -7.08 6.17
C ALA A 137 15.33 -6.53 4.91
N LEU A 138 15.51 -5.21 4.83
CA LEU A 138 15.82 -4.50 3.59
C LEU A 138 17.13 -3.72 3.67
N PHE A 139 17.29 -2.81 4.62
CA PHE A 139 18.35 -1.79 4.54
C PHE A 139 19.74 -2.34 4.73
N SER A 140 19.93 -3.37 5.55
CA SER A 140 21.22 -4.05 5.72
C SER A 140 21.74 -4.78 4.47
N LYS A 141 20.90 -4.94 3.46
CA LYS A 141 21.21 -5.70 2.23
C LYS A 141 21.43 -4.82 1.01
N GLN A 142 21.37 -3.50 1.18
CA GLN A 142 21.53 -2.58 0.06
C GLN A 142 22.99 -2.34 -0.28
N GLU A 143 23.31 -2.10 -1.55
CA GLU A 143 24.68 -1.74 -1.97
C GLU A 143 25.03 -0.31 -1.55
N THR A 144 24.04 0.60 -1.56
CA THR A 144 24.20 1.99 -1.13
C THR A 144 23.00 2.42 -0.29
N ILE A 145 23.26 3.26 0.70
CA ILE A 145 22.22 3.84 1.57
C ILE A 145 22.56 5.28 1.90
N ALA A 146 21.56 6.14 1.94
CA ALA A 146 21.67 7.46 2.54
C ALA A 146 20.75 7.54 3.74
N VAL A 147 21.28 7.95 4.87
CA VAL A 147 20.57 8.11 6.13
C VAL A 147 20.56 9.59 6.52
N TYR A 148 19.39 10.11 6.80
CA TYR A 148 19.17 11.45 7.33
C TYR A 148 18.46 11.28 8.67
N ASN A 149 19.22 11.41 9.77
CA ASN A 149 18.65 11.41 11.12
C ASN A 149 18.23 12.82 11.49
N MET A 150 17.03 13.01 11.97
CA MET A 150 16.38 14.30 12.10
C MET A 150 15.67 14.44 13.45
N ASP A 151 15.75 15.64 14.04
CA ASP A 151 15.11 15.97 15.32
C ASP A 151 14.48 17.37 15.23
N VAL A 152 13.18 17.45 15.56
CA VAL A 152 12.44 18.71 15.54
C VAL A 152 12.79 19.54 16.77
N ASN A 153 13.40 20.70 16.53
CA ASN A 153 13.84 21.57 17.60
C ASN A 153 12.66 22.22 18.35
N ASN A 154 12.85 22.44 19.64
CA ASN A 154 11.96 23.22 20.49
C ASN A 154 10.52 22.69 20.66
N LEU A 155 10.22 21.43 20.31
CA LEU A 155 8.88 20.85 20.47
C LEU A 155 8.35 21.01 21.91
N LYS A 156 9.20 20.72 22.92
CA LYS A 156 8.81 20.89 24.32
C LYS A 156 8.44 22.34 24.64
N GLN A 157 9.23 23.31 24.18
CA GLN A 157 8.97 24.72 24.43
C GLN A 157 7.67 25.18 23.76
N VAL A 158 7.39 24.72 22.55
CA VAL A 158 6.13 24.99 21.86
C VAL A 158 4.95 24.40 22.64
N ASN A 159 5.06 23.15 23.08
CA ASN A 159 4.03 22.53 23.92
C ASN A 159 3.78 23.27 25.23
N ASP A 160 4.86 23.69 25.90
CA ASP A 160 4.75 24.36 27.20
C ASP A 160 4.17 25.78 27.05
N ASN A 161 4.44 26.49 25.96
CA ASN A 161 3.99 27.88 25.74
C ASN A 161 2.63 27.98 25.02
N GLU A 162 2.35 27.10 24.05
CA GLU A 162 1.23 27.23 23.11
C GLU A 162 0.29 25.99 23.14
N GLY A 163 0.62 25.01 23.99
CA GLY A 163 -0.16 23.77 24.15
C GLY A 163 0.17 22.67 23.12
N HIS A 164 -0.32 21.47 23.43
CA HIS A 164 -0.03 20.26 22.62
C HIS A 164 -0.52 20.36 21.18
N GLU A 165 -1.61 21.07 20.91
CA GLU A 165 -2.09 21.26 19.54
C GLU A 165 -1.10 22.02 18.66
N ALA A 166 -0.36 22.99 19.23
CA ALA A 166 0.69 23.70 18.52
C ALA A 166 1.88 22.77 18.23
N GLY A 167 2.26 21.93 19.20
CA GLY A 167 3.28 20.91 18.98
C GLY A 167 2.87 19.89 17.92
N ASP A 168 1.63 19.48 17.89
CA ASP A 168 1.09 18.58 16.85
C ASP A 168 1.15 19.24 15.46
N ARG A 169 0.82 20.53 15.34
CA ARG A 169 0.99 21.27 14.09
C ARG A 169 2.45 21.36 13.65
N LEU A 170 3.38 21.59 14.61
CA LEU A 170 4.81 21.59 14.34
C LEU A 170 5.30 20.25 13.79
N LEU A 171 4.90 19.14 14.41
CA LEU A 171 5.23 17.79 13.96
C LEU A 171 4.62 17.46 12.59
N LYS A 172 3.37 17.89 12.33
CA LYS A 172 2.72 17.73 11.02
C LYS A 172 3.46 18.52 9.94
N LYS A 173 3.94 19.72 10.24
CA LYS A 173 4.74 20.56 9.31
C LYS A 173 6.09 19.89 9.00
N ALA A 174 6.76 19.31 10.00
CA ALA A 174 7.96 18.51 9.79
C ALA A 174 7.70 17.33 8.86
N ALA A 175 6.64 16.56 9.12
CA ALA A 175 6.25 15.44 8.29
C ALA A 175 5.87 15.86 6.86
N GLU A 176 5.17 16.98 6.67
CA GLU A 176 4.84 17.54 5.36
C GLU A 176 6.09 17.81 4.52
N SER A 177 7.17 18.35 5.15
CA SER A 177 8.43 18.58 4.46
C SER A 177 9.06 17.29 3.91
N LEU A 178 8.94 16.20 4.66
CA LEU A 178 9.46 14.89 4.27
C LEU A 178 8.59 14.20 3.21
N LYS A 179 7.26 14.33 3.30
CA LYS A 179 6.34 13.78 2.30
C LYS A 179 6.52 14.40 0.92
N LYS A 180 6.95 15.66 0.82
CA LYS A 180 7.22 16.32 -0.47
C LYS A 180 8.33 15.65 -1.29
N ILE A 181 9.26 14.98 -0.62
CA ILE A 181 10.41 14.31 -1.25
C ILE A 181 10.28 12.78 -1.20
N GLU A 182 9.18 12.24 -0.64
CA GLU A 182 8.93 10.81 -0.58
C GLU A 182 8.85 10.21 -1.98
N ALA A 183 9.52 9.08 -2.18
CA ALA A 183 9.51 8.31 -3.41
C ALA A 183 9.65 6.82 -3.09
N ARG A 184 9.54 5.96 -4.09
CA ARG A 184 9.65 4.50 -3.90
C ARG A 184 10.94 4.07 -3.18
N ASN A 185 12.01 4.81 -3.38
CA ASN A 185 13.34 4.56 -2.81
C ASN A 185 13.77 5.62 -1.78
N ILE A 186 12.89 6.54 -1.40
CA ILE A 186 13.10 7.60 -0.39
C ILE A 186 11.97 7.47 0.63
N ILE A 187 12.29 6.97 1.81
CA ILE A 187 11.31 6.48 2.76
C ILE A 187 11.44 7.23 4.08
N PRO A 188 10.46 8.09 4.42
CA PRO A 188 10.45 8.82 5.68
C PRO A 188 9.76 8.04 6.79
N PHE A 189 10.31 8.16 8.00
CA PHE A 189 9.80 7.55 9.23
C PHE A 189 9.69 8.58 10.34
N ARG A 190 8.73 8.39 11.26
CA ARG A 190 8.72 8.98 12.58
C ARG A 190 9.02 7.90 13.60
N THR A 191 10.16 8.00 14.28
CA THR A 191 10.68 6.96 15.18
C THR A 191 10.49 7.29 16.66
N GLY A 192 10.23 8.56 16.98
CA GLY A 192 10.02 9.05 18.34
C GLY A 192 9.07 10.23 18.39
N GLY A 193 9.02 10.93 19.51
CA GLY A 193 8.20 12.12 19.70
C GLY A 193 8.52 13.23 18.71
N ASP A 194 9.78 13.65 18.67
CA ASP A 194 10.37 14.67 17.81
C ASP A 194 11.38 14.10 16.81
N GLU A 195 11.59 12.77 16.79
CA GLU A 195 12.59 12.08 15.99
C GLU A 195 12.00 11.58 14.68
N PHE A 196 12.68 11.91 13.59
CA PHE A 196 12.37 11.46 12.24
C PHE A 196 13.62 10.88 11.58
N ILE A 197 13.44 9.90 10.72
CA ILE A 197 14.51 9.34 9.90
C ILE A 197 14.03 9.29 8.46
N LEU A 198 14.87 9.76 7.53
CA LEU A 198 14.67 9.53 6.11
C LEU A 198 15.75 8.59 5.62
N ILE A 199 15.37 7.54 4.90
CA ILE A 199 16.29 6.60 4.28
C ILE A 199 16.08 6.61 2.78
N ALA A 200 17.18 6.79 2.03
CA ALA A 200 17.18 6.60 0.59
C ALA A 200 18.09 5.43 0.21
N ILE A 201 17.57 4.54 -0.64
CA ILE A 201 18.29 3.36 -1.16
C ILE A 201 18.40 3.46 -2.67
N HIS A 202 19.39 2.75 -3.26
CA HIS A 202 19.63 2.80 -4.71
C HIS A 202 19.89 4.23 -5.23
N VAL A 203 20.61 5.02 -4.46
CA VAL A 203 21.04 6.38 -4.82
C VAL A 203 22.56 6.45 -4.80
N ASN A 204 23.14 7.31 -5.62
CA ASN A 204 24.53 7.70 -5.50
C ASN A 204 24.69 8.89 -4.54
N ARG A 205 25.94 9.25 -4.17
CA ARG A 205 26.22 10.34 -3.24
C ARG A 205 25.64 11.67 -3.71
N ALA A 206 25.78 12.01 -4.98
CA ALA A 206 25.27 13.27 -5.53
C ALA A 206 23.75 13.35 -5.51
N GLU A 207 23.06 12.23 -5.73
CA GLU A 207 21.59 12.13 -5.58
C GLU A 207 21.19 12.28 -4.11
N ALA A 208 21.92 11.64 -3.19
CA ALA A 208 21.66 11.77 -1.76
C ALA A 208 21.84 13.23 -1.28
N GLU A 209 22.87 13.93 -1.73
CA GLU A 209 23.07 15.37 -1.43
C GLU A 209 21.94 16.25 -2.03
N LYS A 210 21.46 15.92 -3.22
CA LYS A 210 20.30 16.62 -3.82
C LYS A 210 19.01 16.40 -3.03
N ILE A 211 18.80 15.18 -2.48
CA ILE A 211 17.65 14.89 -1.61
C ILE A 211 17.71 15.78 -0.36
N LEU A 212 18.90 15.91 0.27
CA LEU A 212 19.09 16.77 1.43
C LEU A 212 18.77 18.24 1.09
N ALA A 213 19.34 18.74 0.00
CA ALA A 213 19.12 20.12 -0.43
C ALA A 213 17.65 20.39 -0.78
N GLY A 214 17.00 19.49 -1.51
CA GLY A 214 15.58 19.59 -1.86
C GLY A 214 14.66 19.56 -0.65
N TRP A 215 14.96 18.73 0.35
CA TRP A 215 14.23 18.72 1.61
C TRP A 215 14.40 20.06 2.36
N GLN A 216 15.63 20.59 2.48
CA GLN A 216 15.90 21.86 3.15
C GLN A 216 15.17 23.02 2.48
N GLU A 217 15.15 23.06 1.15
CA GLU A 217 14.41 24.07 0.39
C GLU A 217 12.89 23.93 0.61
N GLY A 218 12.36 22.70 0.58
CA GLY A 218 10.96 22.42 0.86
C GLY A 218 10.53 22.83 2.27
N LEU A 219 11.37 22.60 3.28
CA LEU A 219 11.13 23.05 4.65
C LEU A 219 11.16 24.57 4.76
N ALA A 220 12.12 25.22 4.09
CA ALA A 220 12.21 26.69 4.06
C ALA A 220 10.98 27.29 3.37
N GLU A 221 10.46 26.69 2.31
CA GLU A 221 9.22 27.09 1.66
C GLU A 221 8.01 26.96 2.60
N LEU A 222 7.91 25.85 3.32
CA LEU A 222 6.84 25.65 4.32
C LEU A 222 6.90 26.70 5.44
N ASN A 223 8.11 27.09 5.85
CA ASN A 223 8.30 28.10 6.89
C ASN A 223 7.97 29.53 6.42
N ARG A 224 7.84 29.80 5.12
CA ARG A 224 7.37 31.10 4.60
C ARG A 224 5.83 31.24 4.65
N ARG A 225 5.11 30.17 4.95
CA ARG A 225 3.65 30.24 5.13
C ARG A 225 3.31 31.01 6.40
N GLU A 226 2.34 31.89 6.32
CA GLU A 226 1.83 32.67 7.46
C GLU A 226 0.89 31.83 8.35
N ASP A 227 1.34 30.66 8.78
CA ASP A 227 0.59 29.73 9.65
C ASP A 227 0.99 29.88 11.14
N GLY A 228 1.88 30.80 11.44
CA GLY A 228 2.35 31.11 12.80
C GLY A 228 3.31 30.05 13.38
N ILE A 229 3.68 29.02 12.62
CA ILE A 229 4.56 27.95 13.10
C ILE A 229 5.86 27.92 12.30
N TYR A 230 6.96 28.16 12.98
CA TYR A 230 8.31 28.00 12.42
C TYR A 230 8.87 26.64 12.83
N CYS A 231 9.16 25.79 11.84
CA CYS A 231 9.69 24.45 12.04
C CYS A 231 11.19 24.44 11.75
N GLU A 232 11.99 24.21 12.78
CA GLU A 232 13.42 23.99 12.67
C GLU A 232 13.74 22.54 13.00
N ILE A 233 14.54 21.89 12.13
CA ILE A 233 14.89 20.47 12.26
C ILE A 233 16.41 20.35 12.23
N ALA A 234 17.00 19.74 13.25
CA ALA A 234 18.39 19.32 13.21
C ALA A 234 18.52 18.05 12.33
N CYS A 235 19.58 17.97 11.53
CA CYS A 235 19.75 16.88 10.59
C CYS A 235 21.21 16.42 10.53
N GLY A 236 21.43 15.12 10.71
CA GLY A 236 22.69 14.43 10.43
C GLY A 236 22.53 13.57 9.18
N PHE A 237 23.37 13.82 8.19
CA PHE A 237 23.37 13.11 6.90
C PHE A 237 24.63 12.26 6.73
N VAL A 238 24.43 10.97 6.39
CA VAL A 238 25.51 10.03 6.07
C VAL A 238 25.14 9.23 4.84
N TYR A 239 26.14 9.07 3.96
CA TYR A 239 26.03 8.19 2.79
C TYR A 239 26.95 6.98 2.96
N GLY A 240 26.39 5.78 2.96
CA GLY A 240 27.07 4.49 2.99
C GLY A 240 27.25 3.91 1.59
N GLU A 241 28.50 3.64 1.23
CA GLU A 241 28.88 2.96 -0.02
C GLU A 241 28.92 1.44 0.18
N LYS A 242 29.06 0.70 -0.91
CA LYS A 242 29.13 -0.76 -0.90
C LYS A 242 30.10 -1.28 0.17
N GLY A 243 29.58 -2.14 1.04
CA GLY A 243 30.35 -2.70 2.16
C GLY A 243 30.24 -1.89 3.45
N TYR A 244 29.36 -0.88 3.51
CA TYR A 244 29.08 -0.15 4.74
C TYR A 244 28.56 -1.09 5.86
N ILE A 245 28.85 -0.73 7.09
CA ILE A 245 28.23 -1.32 8.26
C ILE A 245 27.06 -0.41 8.65
N LEU A 246 25.86 -0.95 8.65
CA LEU A 246 24.66 -0.16 8.83
C LEU A 246 24.61 0.55 10.19
N GLU A 247 25.05 -0.14 11.24
CA GLU A 247 25.14 0.36 12.60
C GLU A 247 26.06 1.58 12.68
N ASP A 248 27.20 1.55 11.97
CA ASP A 248 28.16 2.66 11.94
C ASP A 248 27.58 3.89 11.21
N VAL A 249 26.86 3.65 10.09
CA VAL A 249 26.22 4.72 9.33
C VAL A 249 25.13 5.41 10.18
N LEU A 250 24.35 4.63 10.92
CA LEU A 250 23.29 5.15 11.80
C LEU A 250 23.89 5.93 12.99
N ALA A 251 24.92 5.37 13.64
CA ALA A 251 25.57 6.01 14.77
C ALA A 251 26.20 7.36 14.35
N LEU A 252 26.84 7.41 13.18
CA LEU A 252 27.44 8.64 12.65
C LEU A 252 26.35 9.66 12.27
N ALA A 253 25.22 9.21 11.69
CA ALA A 253 24.12 10.12 11.39
C ALA A 253 23.51 10.72 12.66
N ASP A 254 23.38 9.95 13.74
CA ASP A 254 22.93 10.42 15.04
C ASP A 254 23.88 11.46 15.65
N GLN A 255 25.19 11.18 15.62
CA GLN A 255 26.21 12.12 16.09
C GLN A 255 26.14 13.44 15.31
N LEU A 256 26.08 13.41 13.98
CA LEU A 256 26.02 14.62 13.16
C LEU A 256 24.73 15.40 13.39
N MET A 257 23.61 14.74 13.61
CA MET A 257 22.34 15.39 13.97
C MET A 257 22.45 16.11 15.33
N TYR A 258 23.08 15.47 16.31
CA TYR A 258 23.31 16.10 17.61
C TYR A 258 24.22 17.33 17.51
N GLU A 259 25.30 17.26 16.72
CA GLU A 259 26.20 18.40 16.46
C GLU A 259 25.44 19.56 15.80
N ASP A 260 24.61 19.29 14.77
CA ASP A 260 23.78 20.31 14.13
C ASP A 260 22.75 20.93 15.11
N LYS A 261 22.14 20.08 15.97
CA LYS A 261 21.21 20.54 17.02
C LYS A 261 21.89 21.52 17.99
N VAL A 262 23.12 21.22 18.42
CA VAL A 262 23.91 22.10 19.31
C VAL A 262 24.26 23.42 18.61
N ALA A 263 24.72 23.35 17.36
CA ALA A 263 25.07 24.52 16.57
C ALA A 263 23.88 25.48 16.37
N LYS A 264 22.70 24.94 16.03
CA LYS A 264 21.45 25.70 15.87
C LYS A 264 21.02 26.38 17.17
N LYS A 265 21.08 25.66 18.31
CA LYS A 265 20.78 26.24 19.62
C LYS A 265 21.73 27.38 20.00
N GLN A 266 23.02 27.24 19.71
CA GLN A 266 24.01 28.33 19.98
C GLN A 266 23.73 29.56 19.12
N LYS A 267 23.45 29.36 17.82
CA LYS A 267 23.11 30.45 16.91
C LYS A 267 21.85 31.21 17.35
N ALA A 268 20.81 30.48 17.76
CA ALA A 268 19.57 31.08 18.27
C ALA A 268 19.82 31.92 19.53
N ARG A 269 20.65 31.43 20.47
CA ARG A 269 21.03 32.19 21.68
C ARG A 269 21.81 33.48 21.36
N GLN A 270 22.75 33.40 20.43
CA GLN A 270 23.54 34.58 20.00
C GLN A 270 22.64 35.63 19.36
N SER A 271 21.73 35.24 18.47
CA SER A 271 20.78 36.15 17.82
C SER A 271 19.88 36.87 18.83
N LEU A 272 19.41 36.16 19.87
CA LEU A 272 18.60 36.74 20.95
C LEU A 272 19.41 37.74 21.78
N GLN A 273 20.68 37.46 22.07
CA GLN A 273 21.56 38.34 22.84
C GLN A 273 21.90 39.61 22.08
N GLU A 274 22.14 39.49 20.76
CA GLU A 274 22.36 40.65 19.88
C GLU A 274 21.11 41.53 19.76
N ALA A 275 19.92 40.94 19.67
CA ALA A 275 18.65 41.66 19.63
C ALA A 275 18.39 42.40 20.96
N ALA A 276 18.65 41.76 22.11
CA ALA A 276 18.54 42.39 23.42
C ALA A 276 19.49 43.59 23.59
N ASN A 277 20.73 43.47 23.11
CA ASN A 277 21.73 44.56 23.17
C ASN A 277 21.36 45.74 22.25
N ARG A 278 20.69 45.48 21.10
CA ARG A 278 20.20 46.54 20.18
C ARG A 278 18.96 47.29 20.70
N GLY A 279 18.16 46.62 21.53
CA GLY A 279 16.98 47.25 22.15
C GLY A 279 17.26 48.07 23.38
N GLN A 280 18.53 48.09 23.88
CA GLN A 280 18.99 48.87 25.02
C GLN A 280 19.84 50.09 24.61
N ALA A 281 20.10 50.26 23.32
CA ALA A 281 20.82 51.42 22.74
C ALA A 281 19.84 52.37 22.02
#